data_caeaa1afd182846984384c41484f316e
#
_entry.id   caeaa1afd182846984384c41484f316e
#
_cell.length_a   1.000
_cell.length_b   1.000
_cell.length_c   1.000
_cell.angle_alpha   90.00
_cell.angle_beta   90.00
_cell.angle_gamma   90.00
#
_symmetry.space_group_name_H-M   'P 1'
#
loop_
_entity.id
_entity.type
_entity.pdbx_description
1 polymer ?
#
loop_
_entity_poly.entity_id
_entity_poly.type
_entity_poly.pdbx_seq_one_letter_code
_entity_poly.pdbx_strand_id
1 'polypeptide(L)'
;MSVPPLPDLDALSLDELKKLVVQLLVRVSALEEEIQQLRAETARLKDLPKKPKLAPGGMDKATERDKRARTKEARRQRRKRQSGRRTPPVTEERTLVIEAPVGSRRRGFEPFTVQDLILAPQVIRFRRERWVTPDGQEITAPLPPEVSGHFGPGIVRFVLMQHIQGQVTVERLLAQLNGLGVRISKGQIITLLTANKDAFHAEKDAILEAGLASAAWVTVDDTAARHAGHDEYTTHIGNDRFAWFATCPSKSRLNFLDLLRAGHPDYVINAAAVAYLVEHKVAEAVITSLLGHERRSFADDATWHLDSFGLGAGCRRRVTEAAMIGSIIARGRLTDTVIVSDDSSTFSSTPCAGSMPSGISAGSSA
;
A
#
# COMPACT_ATOMS: atom_id res chain seq x y z
N MET A 1 -27.09 -26.75 -2.91
CA MET A 1 -27.82 -27.46 -3.98
C MET A 1 -26.86 -28.37 -4.69
N SER A 2 -27.04 -29.71 -4.63
CA SER A 2 -26.16 -30.65 -5.33
C SER A 2 -26.41 -30.57 -6.84
N VAL A 3 -25.33 -30.46 -7.61
CA VAL A 3 -25.37 -30.54 -9.09
C VAL A 3 -25.84 -31.94 -9.46
N PRO A 4 -26.91 -32.08 -10.25
CA PRO A 4 -27.32 -33.40 -10.73
C PRO A 4 -26.23 -34.06 -11.55
N PRO A 5 -26.06 -35.39 -11.50
CA PRO A 5 -25.07 -36.08 -12.28
C PRO A 5 -25.29 -35.81 -13.78
N LEU A 6 -24.19 -35.56 -14.51
CA LEU A 6 -24.22 -35.38 -15.96
C LEU A 6 -24.77 -36.65 -16.63
N PRO A 7 -25.72 -36.53 -17.57
CA PRO A 7 -26.18 -37.65 -18.34
C PRO A 7 -25.04 -38.25 -19.20
N ASP A 8 -25.06 -39.57 -19.39
CA ASP A 8 -24.12 -40.22 -20.24
C ASP A 8 -24.38 -39.80 -21.71
N LEU A 9 -23.52 -38.96 -22.24
CA LEU A 9 -23.68 -38.33 -23.54
C LEU A 9 -23.60 -39.33 -24.69
N ASP A 10 -22.91 -40.45 -24.49
CA ASP A 10 -22.72 -41.48 -25.50
C ASP A 10 -23.96 -42.40 -25.66
N ALA A 11 -24.88 -42.36 -24.72
CA ALA A 11 -26.14 -43.14 -24.73
C ALA A 11 -27.34 -42.38 -25.33
N LEU A 12 -27.18 -41.07 -25.65
CA LEU A 12 -28.27 -40.21 -26.13
C LEU A 12 -28.45 -40.29 -27.65
N SER A 13 -29.70 -40.37 -28.10
CA SER A 13 -30.05 -40.25 -29.53
C SER A 13 -29.82 -38.79 -30.02
N LEU A 14 -29.65 -38.66 -31.36
CA LEU A 14 -29.41 -37.35 -31.98
C LEU A 14 -30.49 -36.30 -31.66
N ASP A 15 -31.75 -36.73 -31.52
CA ASP A 15 -32.88 -35.85 -31.20
C ASP A 15 -32.92 -35.45 -29.71
N GLU A 16 -32.47 -36.32 -28.82
CA GLU A 16 -32.28 -35.98 -27.39
C GLU A 16 -31.14 -35.02 -27.19
N LEU A 17 -30.05 -35.19 -27.94
CA LEU A 17 -28.91 -34.27 -27.94
C LEU A 17 -29.31 -32.86 -28.42
N LYS A 18 -30.08 -32.76 -29.51
CA LYS A 18 -30.64 -31.48 -29.99
C LYS A 18 -31.53 -30.81 -28.96
N LYS A 19 -32.39 -31.55 -28.27
CA LYS A 19 -33.26 -31.03 -27.19
C LYS A 19 -32.42 -30.54 -26.04
N LEU A 20 -31.39 -31.28 -25.63
CA LEU A 20 -30.47 -30.87 -24.57
C LEU A 20 -29.73 -29.57 -24.91
N VAL A 21 -29.21 -29.44 -26.14
CA VAL A 21 -28.55 -28.22 -26.59
C VAL A 21 -29.49 -27.03 -26.58
N VAL A 22 -30.73 -27.18 -27.06
CA VAL A 22 -31.74 -26.11 -27.01
C VAL A 22 -32.04 -25.69 -25.53
N GLN A 23 -32.18 -26.66 -24.64
CA GLN A 23 -32.42 -26.40 -23.22
C GLN A 23 -31.23 -25.66 -22.59
N LEU A 24 -30.00 -26.06 -22.92
CA LEU A 24 -28.79 -25.38 -22.43
C LEU A 24 -28.68 -23.93 -22.96
N LEU A 25 -28.98 -23.70 -24.23
CA LEU A 25 -28.97 -22.37 -24.83
C LEU A 25 -30.02 -21.45 -24.13
N VAL A 26 -31.22 -21.95 -23.88
CA VAL A 26 -32.26 -21.21 -23.15
C VAL A 26 -31.79 -20.90 -21.71
N ARG A 27 -31.12 -21.88 -21.06
CA ARG A 27 -30.61 -21.68 -19.71
C ARG A 27 -29.47 -20.67 -19.67
N VAL A 28 -28.57 -20.70 -20.65
CA VAL A 28 -27.48 -19.70 -20.79
C VAL A 28 -28.05 -18.30 -20.98
N SER A 29 -29.05 -18.13 -21.88
CA SER A 29 -29.67 -16.81 -22.07
C SER A 29 -30.34 -16.30 -20.80
N ALA A 30 -31.02 -17.15 -20.05
CA ALA A 30 -31.64 -16.76 -18.77
C ALA A 30 -30.62 -16.35 -17.72
N LEU A 31 -29.47 -17.07 -17.63
CA LEU A 31 -28.39 -16.72 -16.72
C LEU A 31 -27.69 -15.41 -17.12
N GLU A 32 -27.53 -15.15 -18.43
CA GLU A 32 -26.98 -13.90 -18.91
C GLU A 32 -27.89 -12.70 -18.55
N GLU A 33 -29.19 -12.86 -18.66
CA GLU A 33 -30.16 -11.84 -18.23
C GLU A 33 -30.09 -11.59 -16.72
N GLU A 34 -30.02 -12.64 -15.91
CA GLU A 34 -29.88 -12.54 -14.45
C GLU A 34 -28.57 -11.84 -14.05
N ILE A 35 -27.47 -12.20 -14.69
CA ILE A 35 -26.16 -11.51 -14.51
C ILE A 35 -26.26 -10.03 -14.86
N GLN A 36 -26.96 -9.67 -15.93
CA GLN A 36 -27.17 -8.28 -16.32
C GLN A 36 -28.02 -7.51 -15.28
N GLN A 37 -29.06 -8.15 -14.77
CA GLN A 37 -29.89 -7.57 -13.72
C GLN A 37 -29.10 -7.34 -12.41
N LEU A 38 -28.36 -8.34 -11.96
CA LEU A 38 -27.53 -8.26 -10.76
C LEU A 38 -26.42 -7.20 -10.89
N ARG A 39 -25.79 -7.08 -12.07
CA ARG A 39 -24.82 -6.02 -12.35
C ARG A 39 -25.47 -4.63 -12.33
N ALA A 40 -26.66 -4.47 -12.87
CA ALA A 40 -27.40 -3.22 -12.85
C ALA A 40 -27.80 -2.82 -11.42
N GLU A 41 -28.21 -3.79 -10.61
CA GLU A 41 -28.56 -3.56 -9.22
C GLU A 41 -27.34 -3.22 -8.35
N THR A 42 -26.24 -3.94 -8.55
CA THR A 42 -24.97 -3.64 -7.89
C THR A 42 -24.45 -2.23 -8.25
N ALA A 43 -24.58 -1.84 -9.53
CA ALA A 43 -24.20 -0.50 -9.96
C ALA A 43 -25.10 0.60 -9.35
N ARG A 44 -26.39 0.31 -9.16
CA ARG A 44 -27.34 1.22 -8.52
C ARG A 44 -27.06 1.36 -7.02
N LEU A 45 -26.73 0.25 -6.34
CA LEU A 45 -26.41 0.26 -4.91
C LEU A 45 -25.08 0.96 -4.61
N LYS A 46 -24.14 0.97 -5.58
CA LYS A 46 -22.83 1.62 -5.43
C LYS A 46 -22.76 3.01 -6.08
N ASP A 47 -23.85 3.57 -6.55
CA ASP A 47 -23.89 4.84 -7.32
C ASP A 47 -22.91 4.87 -8.51
N LEU A 48 -22.57 3.70 -9.05
CA LEU A 48 -21.64 3.54 -10.14
C LEU A 48 -22.37 3.55 -11.49
N PRO A 49 -21.80 4.16 -12.54
CA PRO A 49 -22.38 4.11 -13.88
C PRO A 49 -22.44 2.65 -14.38
N LYS A 50 -23.57 2.28 -15.04
CA LYS A 50 -23.87 0.92 -15.54
C LYS A 50 -22.78 0.28 -16.43
N LYS A 51 -21.93 1.09 -17.04
CA LYS A 51 -20.76 0.66 -17.82
C LYS A 51 -19.59 1.59 -17.50
N PRO A 52 -18.41 1.08 -17.07
CA PRO A 52 -17.23 1.91 -17.00
C PRO A 52 -16.90 2.42 -18.42
N LYS A 53 -16.71 3.72 -18.57
CA LYS A 53 -16.18 4.30 -19.81
C LYS A 53 -14.69 3.96 -19.87
N LEU A 54 -14.36 2.82 -20.44
CA LEU A 54 -12.98 2.50 -20.78
C LEU A 54 -12.53 3.52 -21.84
N ALA A 55 -11.62 4.41 -21.46
CA ALA A 55 -10.98 5.27 -22.44
C ALA A 55 -10.05 4.39 -23.31
N PRO A 56 -10.06 4.55 -24.63
CA PRO A 56 -9.13 3.82 -25.50
C PRO A 56 -7.69 4.03 -25.00
N GLY A 57 -6.89 2.97 -24.98
CA GLY A 57 -5.48 3.04 -24.61
C GLY A 57 -4.73 4.05 -25.47
N GLY A 58 -3.66 4.66 -24.94
CA GLY A 58 -2.90 5.70 -25.63
C GLY A 58 -2.37 5.27 -27.01
N MET A 59 -2.29 3.96 -27.29
CA MET A 59 -1.83 3.39 -28.54
C MET A 59 -2.85 3.55 -29.69
N ASP A 60 -4.16 3.51 -29.40
CA ASP A 60 -5.20 3.73 -30.42
C ASP A 60 -5.21 5.15 -30.94
N LYS A 61 -4.78 6.14 -30.11
CA LYS A 61 -4.66 7.56 -30.50
C LYS A 61 -3.47 7.83 -31.43
N ALA A 62 -2.50 6.92 -31.51
CA ALA A 62 -1.34 7.07 -32.38
C ALA A 62 -1.64 6.64 -33.82
N THR A 63 -2.63 5.76 -34.03
CA THR A 63 -2.98 5.20 -35.36
C THR A 63 -4.00 6.05 -36.10
N GLU A 64 -4.92 6.74 -35.40
CA GLU A 64 -5.89 7.65 -36.01
C GLU A 64 -5.45 9.11 -35.85
N ARG A 65 -4.71 9.61 -36.81
CA ARG A 65 -4.53 11.07 -37.01
C ARG A 65 -5.79 11.69 -37.58
N ASP A 66 -6.88 11.65 -36.86
CA ASP A 66 -8.06 12.42 -37.20
C ASP A 66 -7.79 13.89 -36.86
N LYS A 67 -7.68 14.70 -37.94
CA LYS A 67 -7.61 16.17 -37.84
C LYS A 67 -8.98 16.73 -37.41
N ARG A 68 -9.44 16.35 -36.22
CA ARG A 68 -10.58 17.05 -35.63
C ARG A 68 -10.18 18.48 -35.36
N ALA A 69 -10.79 19.39 -36.11
CA ALA A 69 -10.68 20.85 -35.91
C ALA A 69 -10.95 21.13 -34.42
N ARG A 70 -9.86 21.46 -33.68
CA ARG A 70 -9.96 21.83 -32.27
C ARG A 70 -10.83 23.09 -32.20
N THR A 71 -12.02 22.95 -31.65
CA THR A 71 -12.93 24.09 -31.44
C THR A 71 -12.21 25.18 -30.64
N LYS A 72 -12.51 26.45 -30.96
CA LYS A 72 -11.92 27.62 -30.27
C LYS A 72 -12.02 27.54 -28.75
N GLU A 73 -13.01 26.81 -28.24
CA GLU A 73 -13.29 26.60 -26.82
C GLU A 73 -12.30 25.62 -26.16
N ALA A 74 -11.92 24.51 -26.82
CA ALA A 74 -10.90 23.60 -26.34
C ALA A 74 -9.51 24.27 -26.26
N ARG A 75 -9.25 25.20 -27.20
CA ARG A 75 -8.04 26.04 -27.21
C ARG A 75 -8.02 27.04 -26.06
N ARG A 76 -9.21 27.62 -25.70
CA ARG A 76 -9.38 28.53 -24.57
C ARG A 76 -9.27 27.85 -23.23
N GLN A 77 -9.81 26.62 -23.09
CA GLN A 77 -9.67 25.81 -21.87
C GLN A 77 -8.21 25.32 -21.67
N ARG A 78 -7.50 24.98 -22.74
CA ARG A 78 -6.08 24.62 -22.66
C ARG A 78 -5.21 25.81 -22.26
N ARG A 79 -5.49 27.01 -22.77
CA ARG A 79 -4.84 28.27 -22.33
C ARG A 79 -5.11 28.56 -20.85
N LYS A 80 -6.36 28.36 -20.37
CA LYS A 80 -6.71 28.54 -18.96
C LYS A 80 -6.02 27.54 -18.03
N ARG A 81 -5.83 26.28 -18.47
CA ARG A 81 -5.04 25.27 -17.73
C ARG A 81 -3.54 25.54 -17.75
N GLN A 82 -3.01 26.16 -18.80
CA GLN A 82 -1.60 26.57 -18.86
C GLN A 82 -1.33 27.85 -18.04
N SER A 83 -2.27 28.75 -17.91
CA SER A 83 -2.12 29.97 -17.08
C SER A 83 -2.15 29.67 -15.56
N GLY A 84 -2.58 28.48 -15.15
CA GLY A 84 -2.53 28.02 -13.75
C GLY A 84 -1.20 27.38 -13.34
N ARG A 85 -0.27 27.18 -14.25
CA ARG A 85 1.11 26.79 -13.89
C ARG A 85 1.76 28.01 -13.22
N ARG A 86 1.97 27.92 -11.91
CA ARG A 86 2.78 28.92 -11.18
C ARG A 86 4.13 29.03 -11.89
N THR A 87 4.41 30.22 -12.42
CA THR A 87 5.75 30.53 -12.93
C THR A 87 6.71 30.36 -11.77
N PRO A 88 7.79 29.58 -11.92
CA PRO A 88 8.77 29.43 -10.84
C PRO A 88 9.33 30.78 -10.46
N PRO A 89 9.65 31.00 -9.18
CA PRO A 89 10.27 32.25 -8.76
C PRO A 89 11.60 32.45 -9.49
N VAL A 90 11.82 33.62 -10.02
CA VAL A 90 13.10 34.01 -10.65
C VAL A 90 14.15 34.17 -9.53
N THR A 91 15.23 33.39 -9.57
CA THR A 91 16.31 33.41 -8.58
C THR A 91 17.43 34.39 -9.00
N GLU A 92 17.61 34.59 -10.30
CA GLU A 92 18.59 35.49 -10.86
C GLU A 92 18.05 36.12 -12.13
N GLU A 93 18.24 37.44 -12.30
CA GLU A 93 17.88 38.16 -13.52
C GLU A 93 19.15 38.69 -14.19
N ARG A 94 19.33 38.35 -15.46
CA ARG A 94 20.44 38.80 -16.29
C ARG A 94 19.94 39.64 -17.44
N THR A 95 20.40 40.90 -17.54
CA THR A 95 20.06 41.78 -18.65
C THR A 95 21.06 41.57 -19.79
N LEU A 96 20.56 41.17 -20.95
CA LEU A 96 21.35 41.08 -22.17
C LEU A 96 21.20 42.40 -22.92
N VAL A 97 22.32 42.99 -23.27
CA VAL A 97 22.41 44.28 -24.00
C VAL A 97 22.91 44.01 -25.41
N ILE A 98 22.28 44.69 -26.38
CA ILE A 98 22.71 44.67 -27.78
C ILE A 98 23.16 46.06 -28.18
N GLU A 99 24.23 46.16 -28.98
CA GLU A 99 24.61 47.39 -29.64
C GLU A 99 23.63 47.70 -30.79
N ALA A 100 22.87 48.75 -30.62
CA ALA A 100 21.86 49.14 -31.63
C ALA A 100 22.45 50.18 -32.60
N PRO A 101 22.13 50.08 -33.91
CA PRO A 101 22.56 51.06 -34.88
C PRO A 101 22.09 52.48 -34.52
N VAL A 102 22.87 53.49 -34.96
CA VAL A 102 22.54 54.92 -34.72
C VAL A 102 21.14 55.24 -35.24
N GLY A 103 20.33 55.91 -34.43
CA GLY A 103 18.94 56.25 -34.76
C GLY A 103 17.90 55.19 -34.32
N SER A 104 18.30 54.06 -33.74
CA SER A 104 17.40 53.05 -33.23
C SER A 104 16.64 53.52 -31.98
N ARG A 105 15.36 53.14 -31.88
CA ARG A 105 14.49 53.45 -30.73
C ARG A 105 14.30 52.23 -29.84
N ARG A 106 14.64 52.34 -28.58
CA ARG A 106 14.49 51.29 -27.59
C ARG A 106 13.01 50.98 -27.32
N ARG A 107 12.57 49.71 -27.37
CA ARG A 107 11.20 49.21 -27.11
C ARG A 107 11.04 48.49 -25.77
N GLY A 108 12.04 48.46 -24.90
CA GLY A 108 12.00 47.78 -23.63
C GLY A 108 12.72 46.42 -23.66
N PHE A 109 12.26 45.47 -22.89
CA PHE A 109 12.82 44.15 -22.78
C PHE A 109 11.78 43.07 -23.12
N GLU A 110 12.20 41.99 -23.76
CA GLU A 110 11.44 40.77 -23.95
C GLU A 110 11.94 39.75 -22.95
N PRO A 111 11.12 39.33 -21.94
CA PRO A 111 11.55 38.40 -20.93
C PRO A 111 11.59 36.99 -21.48
N PHE A 112 12.69 36.28 -21.21
CA PHE A 112 12.87 34.86 -21.52
C PHE A 112 13.34 34.14 -20.28
N THR A 113 12.60 33.14 -19.77
CA THR A 113 12.92 32.45 -18.52
C THR A 113 13.43 31.05 -18.84
N VAL A 114 14.60 30.70 -18.29
CA VAL A 114 15.21 29.39 -18.36
C VAL A 114 15.22 28.80 -16.97
N GLN A 115 14.85 27.53 -16.84
CA GLN A 115 15.04 26.76 -15.61
C GLN A 115 16.23 25.82 -15.79
N ASP A 116 17.16 25.86 -14.85
CA ASP A 116 18.32 25.01 -14.84
C ASP A 116 18.47 24.31 -13.49
N LEU A 117 19.24 23.23 -13.42
CA LEU A 117 19.51 22.46 -12.23
C LEU A 117 21.02 22.44 -11.98
N ILE A 118 21.44 23.01 -10.86
CA ILE A 118 22.84 22.99 -10.41
C ILE A 118 22.97 22.01 -9.24
N LEU A 119 23.75 20.96 -9.45
CA LEU A 119 24.13 20.00 -8.43
C LEU A 119 25.58 20.24 -8.04
N ALA A 120 25.81 20.80 -6.87
CA ALA A 120 27.14 21.05 -6.35
C ALA A 120 27.27 20.55 -4.90
N PRO A 121 28.39 19.88 -4.54
CA PRO A 121 28.65 19.51 -3.17
C PRO A 121 28.99 20.74 -2.33
N GLN A 122 28.48 20.76 -1.10
CA GLN A 122 28.85 21.77 -0.11
C GLN A 122 29.66 21.10 1.00
N VAL A 123 30.86 21.61 1.30
CA VAL A 123 31.68 21.13 2.41
C VAL A 123 31.76 22.21 3.47
N ILE A 124 31.20 21.91 4.64
CA ILE A 124 31.16 22.82 5.79
C ILE A 124 32.16 22.31 6.84
N ARG A 125 33.04 23.18 7.30
CA ARG A 125 33.99 22.91 8.39
C ARG A 125 33.49 23.60 9.67
N PHE A 126 32.99 22.83 10.62
CA PHE A 126 32.65 23.33 11.95
C PHE A 126 33.93 23.43 12.79
N ARG A 127 34.30 24.66 13.22
CA ARG A 127 35.36 24.92 14.18
C ARG A 127 34.74 24.99 15.56
N ARG A 128 34.86 23.92 16.34
CA ARG A 128 34.25 23.80 17.67
C ARG A 128 35.24 24.31 18.72
N GLU A 129 34.82 25.26 19.55
CA GLU A 129 35.60 25.71 20.67
C GLU A 129 35.71 24.61 21.74
N ARG A 130 36.89 24.50 22.31
CA ARG A 130 37.21 23.59 23.41
C ARG A 130 37.71 24.41 24.59
N TRP A 131 37.15 24.15 25.74
CA TRP A 131 37.53 24.80 26.98
C TRP A 131 37.86 23.74 28.04
N VAL A 132 38.77 24.09 28.98
CA VAL A 132 39.06 23.29 30.16
C VAL A 132 38.50 24.05 31.36
N THR A 133 37.61 23.42 32.09
CA THR A 133 37.00 23.99 33.28
C THR A 133 38.01 24.03 34.45
N PRO A 134 37.79 24.83 35.51
CA PRO A 134 38.70 24.91 36.66
C PRO A 134 38.92 23.53 37.36
N ASP A 135 37.98 22.62 37.24
CA ASP A 135 38.05 21.24 37.75
C ASP A 135 38.73 20.25 36.77
N GLY A 136 39.29 20.76 35.68
CA GLY A 136 40.02 19.97 34.69
C GLY A 136 39.18 19.21 33.66
N GLN A 137 37.85 19.43 33.59
CA GLN A 137 36.99 18.79 32.59
C GLN A 137 37.08 19.52 31.23
N GLU A 138 37.17 18.75 30.12
CA GLU A 138 37.12 19.32 28.78
C GLU A 138 35.67 19.43 28.30
N ILE A 139 35.27 20.62 27.91
CA ILE A 139 33.98 20.90 27.27
C ILE A 139 34.20 21.33 25.83
N THR A 140 33.41 20.85 24.89
CA THR A 140 33.51 21.20 23.48
C THR A 140 32.13 21.65 22.99
N ALA A 141 32.08 22.70 22.22
CA ALA A 141 30.83 23.20 21.63
C ALA A 141 30.07 22.09 20.88
N PRO A 142 28.77 21.90 21.09
CA PRO A 142 28.00 20.88 20.39
C PRO A 142 27.92 21.17 18.89
N LEU A 143 27.71 20.13 18.09
CA LEU A 143 27.33 20.28 16.67
C LEU A 143 25.84 20.66 16.58
N PRO A 144 25.40 21.29 15.48
CA PRO A 144 23.98 21.48 15.20
C PRO A 144 23.23 20.15 15.24
N PRO A 145 21.99 20.10 15.75
CA PRO A 145 21.25 18.84 15.95
C PRO A 145 21.00 18.06 14.65
N GLU A 146 20.95 18.75 13.52
CA GLU A 146 20.81 18.13 12.19
C GLU A 146 22.09 17.46 11.65
N VAL A 147 23.22 17.62 12.34
CA VAL A 147 24.51 17.06 11.94
C VAL A 147 24.85 15.88 12.85
N SER A 148 24.45 14.70 12.43
CA SER A 148 24.70 13.43 13.16
C SER A 148 25.95 12.67 12.68
N GLY A 149 26.69 13.16 11.69
CA GLY A 149 27.86 12.48 11.12
C GLY A 149 28.58 13.34 10.09
N HIS A 150 29.38 12.70 9.22
CA HIS A 150 30.17 13.39 8.19
C HIS A 150 29.38 13.76 6.94
N PHE A 151 28.13 13.28 6.82
CA PHE A 151 27.25 13.57 5.69
C PHE A 151 26.03 14.35 6.17
N GLY A 152 25.83 15.52 5.56
CA GLY A 152 24.70 16.38 5.88
C GLY A 152 23.37 15.85 5.33
N PRO A 153 22.24 16.39 5.80
CA PRO A 153 20.90 15.93 5.45
C PRO A 153 20.59 16.04 3.95
N GLY A 154 21.28 16.90 3.20
CA GLY A 154 21.14 17.01 1.75
C GLY A 154 21.62 15.75 1.02
N ILE A 155 22.77 15.20 1.41
CA ILE A 155 23.29 13.94 0.84
C ILE A 155 22.39 12.77 1.22
N VAL A 156 21.94 12.69 2.47
CA VAL A 156 21.02 11.63 2.93
C VAL A 156 19.75 11.62 2.08
N ARG A 157 19.11 12.79 1.90
CA ARG A 157 17.91 12.94 1.08
C ARG A 157 18.15 12.56 -0.39
N PHE A 158 19.26 13.00 -0.95
CA PHE A 158 19.64 12.67 -2.33
C PHE A 158 19.78 11.15 -2.50
N VAL A 159 20.53 10.48 -1.61
CA VAL A 159 20.76 9.02 -1.64
C VAL A 159 19.43 8.27 -1.54
N LEU A 160 18.56 8.62 -0.58
CA LEU A 160 17.25 7.99 -0.40
C LEU A 160 16.35 8.19 -1.63
N MET A 161 16.26 9.42 -2.14
CA MET A 161 15.43 9.74 -3.30
C MET A 161 15.90 8.98 -4.55
N GLN A 162 17.21 8.98 -4.83
CA GLN A 162 17.75 8.30 -5.99
C GLN A 162 17.62 6.78 -5.89
N HIS A 163 17.85 6.21 -4.71
CA HIS A 163 17.76 4.76 -4.52
C HIS A 163 16.31 4.26 -4.58
N ILE A 164 15.40 4.91 -3.85
CA ILE A 164 14.01 4.44 -3.68
C ILE A 164 13.14 4.87 -4.87
N GLN A 165 13.10 6.16 -5.21
CA GLN A 165 12.26 6.66 -6.31
C GLN A 165 12.92 6.48 -7.67
N GLY A 166 14.24 6.76 -7.75
CA GLY A 166 15.01 6.67 -8.97
C GLY A 166 15.47 5.25 -9.32
N GLN A 167 15.30 4.28 -8.41
CA GLN A 167 15.76 2.88 -8.56
C GLN A 167 17.24 2.78 -8.95
N VAL A 168 18.05 3.76 -8.51
CA VAL A 168 19.49 3.79 -8.78
C VAL A 168 20.21 2.82 -7.85
N THR A 169 21.02 1.93 -8.41
CA THR A 169 21.81 0.97 -7.61
C THR A 169 22.88 1.66 -6.79
N VAL A 170 23.35 1.02 -5.71
CA VAL A 170 24.39 1.56 -4.82
C VAL A 170 25.68 1.89 -5.60
N GLU A 171 26.06 1.04 -6.56
CA GLU A 171 27.23 1.25 -7.41
C GLU A 171 27.10 2.51 -8.29
N ARG A 172 25.94 2.72 -8.87
CA ARG A 172 25.64 3.93 -9.67
C ARG A 172 25.60 5.18 -8.81
N LEU A 173 25.01 5.09 -7.59
CA LEU A 173 25.05 6.19 -6.62
C LEU A 173 26.46 6.56 -6.23
N LEU A 174 27.33 5.57 -5.98
CA LEU A 174 28.73 5.79 -5.68
C LEU A 174 29.43 6.54 -6.82
N ALA A 175 29.22 6.11 -8.06
CA ALA A 175 29.79 6.76 -9.24
C ALA A 175 29.26 8.19 -9.41
N GLN A 176 27.95 8.43 -9.23
CA GLN A 176 27.35 9.77 -9.33
C GLN A 176 27.90 10.71 -8.26
N LEU A 177 27.91 10.30 -6.99
CA LEU A 177 28.39 11.14 -5.89
C LEU A 177 29.86 11.47 -6.02
N ASN A 178 30.70 10.49 -6.38
CA ASN A 178 32.11 10.73 -6.63
C ASN A 178 32.33 11.64 -7.85
N GLY A 179 31.54 11.49 -8.91
CA GLY A 179 31.57 12.38 -10.09
C GLY A 179 31.15 13.80 -9.76
N LEU A 180 30.28 14.02 -8.78
CA LEU A 180 29.93 15.34 -8.24
C LEU A 180 30.99 15.90 -7.27
N GLY A 181 32.01 15.13 -6.90
CA GLY A 181 33.08 15.55 -5.98
C GLY A 181 32.81 15.23 -4.50
N VAL A 182 31.76 14.45 -4.20
CA VAL A 182 31.47 13.93 -2.84
C VAL A 182 32.32 12.70 -2.59
N ARG A 183 33.19 12.72 -1.60
CA ARG A 183 34.00 11.55 -1.20
C ARG A 183 33.21 10.66 -0.27
N ILE A 184 32.70 9.55 -0.77
CA ILE A 184 31.91 8.59 -0.04
C ILE A 184 32.28 7.16 -0.47
N SER A 185 32.22 6.20 0.45
CA SER A 185 32.43 4.79 0.14
C SER A 185 31.09 4.05 -0.06
N LYS A 186 31.12 2.87 -0.70
CA LYS A 186 29.96 2.00 -0.85
C LYS A 186 29.31 1.65 0.50
N GLY A 187 30.14 1.30 1.50
CA GLY A 187 29.65 0.99 2.85
C GLY A 187 28.93 2.16 3.52
N GLN A 188 29.45 3.38 3.35
CA GLN A 188 28.79 4.60 3.85
C GLN A 188 27.42 4.84 3.18
N ILE A 189 27.31 4.63 1.87
CA ILE A 189 26.01 4.73 1.18
C ILE A 189 25.02 3.70 1.75
N ILE A 190 25.46 2.45 1.96
CA ILE A 190 24.63 1.41 2.58
C ILE A 190 24.19 1.84 3.97
N THR A 191 25.09 2.37 4.79
CA THR A 191 24.76 2.88 6.12
C THR A 191 23.74 4.01 6.05
N LEU A 192 23.87 4.96 5.09
CA LEU A 192 22.87 6.02 4.89
C LEU A 192 21.49 5.47 4.48
N LEU A 193 21.45 4.35 3.76
CA LEU A 193 20.18 3.69 3.37
C LEU A 193 19.53 2.91 4.49
N THR A 194 20.29 2.31 5.40
CA THR A 194 19.78 1.33 6.37
C THR A 194 19.75 1.81 7.83
N ALA A 195 20.70 2.63 8.25
CA ALA A 195 20.80 3.08 9.64
C ALA A 195 19.85 4.24 9.96
N ASN A 196 19.43 4.33 11.24
CA ASN A 196 18.61 5.42 11.77
C ASN A 196 17.30 5.62 11.00
N LYS A 197 16.55 4.54 10.78
CA LYS A 197 15.27 4.54 10.07
C LYS A 197 14.05 4.40 10.99
N ASP A 198 14.24 4.45 12.31
CA ASP A 198 13.17 4.25 13.30
C ASP A 198 11.99 5.21 13.10
N ALA A 199 12.28 6.48 12.74
CA ALA A 199 11.24 7.46 12.43
C ALA A 199 10.39 7.05 11.21
N PHE A 200 11.01 6.48 10.17
CA PHE A 200 10.27 5.97 9.00
C PHE A 200 9.45 4.73 9.34
N HIS A 201 9.97 3.85 10.22
CA HIS A 201 9.21 2.69 10.69
C HIS A 201 8.01 3.13 11.52
N ALA A 202 8.19 4.07 12.44
CA ALA A 202 7.09 4.63 13.22
C ALA A 202 6.02 5.30 12.36
N GLU A 203 6.42 6.07 11.34
CA GLU A 203 5.50 6.69 10.38
C GLU A 203 4.77 5.62 9.54
N LYS A 204 5.48 4.59 9.08
CA LYS A 204 4.90 3.45 8.36
C LYS A 204 3.80 2.77 9.20
N ASP A 205 4.08 2.52 10.48
CA ASP A 205 3.14 1.86 11.38
C ASP A 205 1.93 2.76 11.70
N ALA A 206 2.15 4.06 11.87
CA ALA A 206 1.07 5.05 12.00
C ALA A 206 0.18 5.13 10.76
N ILE A 207 0.75 4.97 9.54
CA ILE A 207 -0.02 4.89 8.28
C ILE A 207 -0.92 3.65 8.27
N LEU A 208 -0.42 2.49 8.70
CA LEU A 208 -1.26 1.29 8.82
C LEU A 208 -2.41 1.50 9.80
N GLU A 209 -2.11 2.03 10.97
CA GLU A 209 -3.12 2.28 12.00
C GLU A 209 -4.22 3.22 11.51
N ALA A 210 -3.85 4.37 10.96
CA ALA A 210 -4.78 5.34 10.40
C ALA A 210 -5.56 4.77 9.20
N GLY A 211 -4.87 3.99 8.36
CA GLY A 211 -5.45 3.31 7.21
C GLY A 211 -6.54 2.33 7.61
N LEU A 212 -6.24 1.40 8.54
CA LEU A 212 -7.20 0.41 9.02
C LEU A 212 -8.39 1.03 9.79
N ALA A 213 -8.16 2.14 10.48
CA ALA A 213 -9.23 2.85 11.22
C ALA A 213 -10.21 3.59 10.29
N SER A 214 -9.77 4.02 9.09
CA SER A 214 -10.56 4.87 8.19
C SER A 214 -11.00 4.19 6.90
N ALA A 215 -10.51 2.97 6.61
CA ALA A 215 -10.75 2.30 5.34
C ALA A 215 -12.11 1.59 5.30
N ALA A 216 -12.90 1.88 4.28
CA ALA A 216 -14.09 1.09 3.96
C ALA A 216 -13.74 -0.26 3.31
N TRP A 217 -12.57 -0.36 2.71
CA TRP A 217 -12.03 -1.59 2.12
C TRP A 217 -10.51 -1.55 2.08
N VAL A 218 -9.89 -2.72 2.11
CA VAL A 218 -8.45 -2.90 1.91
C VAL A 218 -8.20 -4.07 0.97
N THR A 219 -7.18 -3.95 0.12
CA THR A 219 -6.62 -5.09 -0.62
C THR A 219 -5.49 -5.70 0.19
N VAL A 220 -5.38 -7.01 0.14
CA VAL A 220 -4.31 -7.77 0.76
C VAL A 220 -3.73 -8.73 -0.25
N ASP A 221 -2.42 -8.76 -0.36
CA ASP A 221 -1.68 -9.68 -1.23
C ASP A 221 -0.35 -10.07 -0.59
N ASP A 222 0.08 -11.32 -0.82
CA ASP A 222 1.34 -11.86 -0.33
C ASP A 222 2.25 -12.23 -1.50
N THR A 223 3.43 -11.62 -1.54
CA THR A 223 4.46 -11.93 -2.52
C THR A 223 5.65 -12.61 -1.84
N ALA A 224 6.11 -13.73 -2.40
CA ALA A 224 7.31 -14.39 -1.92
C ALA A 224 8.53 -13.46 -2.04
N ALA A 225 9.28 -13.32 -0.97
CA ALA A 225 10.47 -12.48 -0.89
C ALA A 225 11.61 -13.27 -0.26
N ARG A 226 12.82 -13.15 -0.80
CA ARG A 226 14.01 -13.75 -0.18
C ARG A 226 14.76 -12.69 0.60
N HIS A 227 14.86 -12.89 1.92
CA HIS A 227 15.54 -11.97 2.81
C HIS A 227 16.62 -12.70 3.63
N ALA A 228 17.82 -12.15 3.67
CA ALA A 228 18.96 -12.71 4.41
C ALA A 228 19.21 -14.23 4.16
N GLY A 229 18.88 -14.73 2.95
CA GLY A 229 19.03 -16.15 2.59
C GLY A 229 17.84 -17.05 2.96
N HIS A 230 16.84 -16.53 3.64
CA HIS A 230 15.61 -17.23 4.01
C HIS A 230 14.46 -16.89 3.05
N ASP A 231 13.56 -17.82 2.83
CA ASP A 231 12.33 -17.60 2.11
C ASP A 231 11.31 -16.97 3.07
N GLU A 232 10.87 -15.78 2.74
CA GLU A 232 9.90 -14.97 3.49
C GLU A 232 8.80 -14.49 2.56
N TYR A 233 7.83 -13.80 3.10
CA TYR A 233 6.69 -13.27 2.35
C TYR A 233 6.47 -11.82 2.69
N THR A 234 6.39 -10.99 1.67
CA THR A 234 6.01 -9.58 1.83
C THR A 234 4.51 -9.46 1.64
N THR A 235 3.82 -9.09 2.71
CA THR A 235 2.38 -8.82 2.70
C THR A 235 2.14 -7.34 2.42
N HIS A 236 1.30 -7.06 1.44
CA HIS A 236 0.75 -5.74 1.15
C HIS A 236 -0.61 -5.58 1.82
N ILE A 237 -0.85 -4.46 2.47
CA ILE A 237 -2.17 -4.03 2.95
C ILE A 237 -2.38 -2.59 2.49
N GLY A 238 -3.46 -2.30 1.77
CA GLY A 238 -3.69 -0.95 1.27
C GLY A 238 -4.98 -0.76 0.49
N ASN A 239 -5.18 0.46 0.00
CA ASN A 239 -6.28 0.84 -0.90
C ASN A 239 -5.83 2.00 -1.80
N ASP A 240 -6.76 2.79 -2.35
CA ASP A 240 -6.48 3.98 -3.17
C ASP A 240 -5.83 5.15 -2.40
N ARG A 241 -5.76 5.10 -1.07
CA ARG A 241 -5.23 6.17 -0.21
C ARG A 241 -3.92 5.84 0.45
N PHE A 242 -3.65 4.57 0.76
CA PHE A 242 -2.43 4.14 1.41
C PHE A 242 -1.98 2.76 0.91
N ALA A 243 -0.68 2.51 1.01
CA ALA A 243 -0.06 1.21 0.80
C ALA A 243 0.95 0.96 1.92
N TRP A 244 0.82 -0.19 2.56
CA TRP A 244 1.70 -0.62 3.63
C TRP A 244 2.23 -2.02 3.33
N PHE A 245 3.50 -2.26 3.70
CA PHE A 245 4.18 -3.51 3.43
C PHE A 245 4.91 -4.00 4.68
N ALA A 246 4.85 -5.30 4.93
CA ALA A 246 5.69 -5.97 5.92
C ALA A 246 6.16 -7.32 5.39
N THR A 247 7.33 -7.74 5.85
CA THR A 247 7.89 -9.06 5.55
C THR A 247 7.65 -9.98 6.74
N CYS A 248 7.08 -11.15 6.47
CA CYS A 248 6.72 -12.17 7.46
C CYS A 248 7.40 -13.50 7.11
N PRO A 249 7.70 -14.34 8.12
CA PRO A 249 8.39 -15.63 7.90
C PRO A 249 7.52 -16.68 7.20
N SER A 250 6.20 -16.50 7.18
CA SER A 250 5.28 -17.46 6.54
C SER A 250 3.95 -16.82 6.14
N LYS A 251 3.26 -17.40 5.16
CA LYS A 251 1.88 -17.09 4.79
C LYS A 251 0.88 -17.67 5.78
N SER A 252 1.07 -17.51 7.07
CA SER A 252 0.13 -18.02 8.05
C SER A 252 -0.95 -16.99 8.36
N ARG A 253 -2.18 -17.50 8.64
CA ARG A 253 -3.28 -16.64 9.11
C ARG A 253 -2.93 -15.88 10.40
N LEU A 254 -2.15 -16.49 11.29
CA LEU A 254 -1.68 -15.84 12.51
C LEU A 254 -0.81 -14.62 12.18
N ASN A 255 0.15 -14.75 11.26
CA ASN A 255 0.97 -13.62 10.83
C ASN A 255 0.12 -12.51 10.20
N PHE A 256 -0.88 -12.86 9.38
CA PHE A 256 -1.79 -11.88 8.81
C PHE A 256 -2.61 -11.14 9.88
N LEU A 257 -3.18 -11.86 10.84
CA LEU A 257 -3.91 -11.25 11.96
C LEU A 257 -2.98 -10.38 12.82
N ASP A 258 -1.72 -10.79 12.99
CA ASP A 258 -0.73 -9.99 13.69
C ASP A 258 -0.47 -8.63 13.00
N LEU A 259 -0.34 -8.63 11.67
CA LEU A 259 -0.24 -7.39 10.89
C LEU A 259 -1.46 -6.48 11.07
N LEU A 260 -2.67 -7.05 11.07
CA LEU A 260 -3.91 -6.30 11.27
C LEU A 260 -4.05 -5.72 12.69
N ARG A 261 -3.36 -6.29 13.68
CA ARG A 261 -3.25 -5.70 15.03
C ARG A 261 -2.41 -4.41 15.04
N ALA A 262 -1.65 -4.14 13.96
CA ALA A 262 -0.83 -2.92 13.80
C ALA A 262 0.06 -2.63 15.03
N GLY A 263 0.86 -3.63 15.43
CA GLY A 263 1.81 -3.51 16.54
C GLY A 263 1.23 -3.68 17.95
N HIS A 264 -0.06 -3.96 18.09
CA HIS A 264 -0.67 -4.25 19.40
C HIS A 264 -0.56 -5.74 19.73
N PRO A 265 0.14 -6.14 20.80
CA PRO A 265 0.38 -7.55 21.12
C PRO A 265 -0.75 -8.22 21.91
N ASP A 266 -1.81 -7.51 22.27
CA ASP A 266 -2.88 -7.98 23.13
C ASP A 266 -3.82 -9.01 22.48
N TYR A 267 -4.42 -9.84 23.33
CA TYR A 267 -5.43 -10.84 22.99
C TYR A 267 -6.72 -10.56 23.75
N VAL A 268 -7.86 -10.62 23.08
CA VAL A 268 -9.16 -10.27 23.70
C VAL A 268 -10.22 -11.31 23.37
N ILE A 269 -10.86 -11.86 24.41
CA ILE A 269 -12.01 -12.75 24.29
C ILE A 269 -13.30 -11.93 24.43
N ASN A 270 -13.85 -11.49 23.31
CA ASN A 270 -15.08 -10.73 23.20
C ASN A 270 -16.10 -11.46 22.31
N ALA A 271 -17.23 -10.81 22.02
CA ALA A 271 -18.29 -11.39 21.18
C ALA A 271 -17.79 -11.79 19.77
N ALA A 272 -16.89 -11.02 19.17
CA ALA A 272 -16.31 -11.33 17.86
C ALA A 272 -15.42 -12.58 17.92
N ALA A 273 -14.60 -12.73 18.98
CA ALA A 273 -13.80 -13.92 19.20
C ALA A 273 -14.70 -15.16 19.37
N VAL A 274 -15.78 -15.05 20.13
CA VAL A 274 -16.75 -16.15 20.33
C VAL A 274 -17.45 -16.51 19.02
N ALA A 275 -17.90 -15.52 18.24
CA ALA A 275 -18.52 -15.75 16.93
C ALA A 275 -17.60 -16.53 16.00
N TYR A 276 -16.33 -16.16 15.95
CA TYR A 276 -15.31 -16.88 15.17
C TYR A 276 -15.14 -18.34 15.63
N LEU A 277 -15.10 -18.60 16.95
CA LEU A 277 -14.98 -19.96 17.49
C LEU A 277 -16.18 -20.84 17.14
N VAL A 278 -17.39 -20.29 17.21
CA VAL A 278 -18.64 -20.97 16.83
C VAL A 278 -18.65 -21.30 15.34
N GLU A 279 -18.30 -20.34 14.47
CA GLU A 279 -18.21 -20.54 13.02
C GLU A 279 -17.23 -21.64 12.66
N HIS A 280 -16.10 -21.70 13.35
CA HIS A 280 -15.06 -22.72 13.14
C HIS A 280 -15.29 -24.02 13.92
N LYS A 281 -16.50 -24.20 14.45
CA LYS A 281 -16.96 -25.45 15.12
C LYS A 281 -16.02 -25.88 16.26
N VAL A 282 -15.51 -24.93 17.03
CA VAL A 282 -14.79 -25.23 18.26
C VAL A 282 -15.77 -25.74 19.30
N ALA A 283 -15.40 -26.78 20.05
CA ALA A 283 -16.27 -27.40 21.03
C ALA A 283 -16.81 -26.40 22.07
N GLU A 284 -18.11 -26.47 22.34
CA GLU A 284 -18.82 -25.56 23.27
C GLU A 284 -18.16 -25.55 24.68
N ALA A 285 -17.65 -26.67 25.12
CA ALA A 285 -16.94 -26.79 26.38
C ALA A 285 -15.69 -25.89 26.45
N VAL A 286 -14.97 -25.74 25.31
CA VAL A 286 -13.80 -24.84 25.21
C VAL A 286 -14.25 -23.39 25.26
N ILE A 287 -15.31 -23.04 24.52
CA ILE A 287 -15.86 -21.67 24.51
C ILE A 287 -16.35 -21.30 25.91
N THR A 288 -17.06 -22.20 26.59
CA THR A 288 -17.54 -21.97 27.96
C THR A 288 -16.38 -21.80 28.93
N SER A 289 -15.32 -22.60 28.81
CA SER A 289 -14.11 -22.47 29.63
C SER A 289 -13.41 -21.12 29.42
N LEU A 290 -13.29 -20.68 28.16
CA LEU A 290 -12.73 -19.36 27.83
C LEU A 290 -13.61 -18.22 28.40
N LEU A 291 -14.92 -18.36 28.32
CA LEU A 291 -15.87 -17.39 28.88
C LEU A 291 -15.93 -17.43 30.41
N GLY A 292 -15.60 -18.52 31.05
CA GLY A 292 -15.50 -18.64 32.51
C GLY A 292 -14.18 -18.15 33.08
N HIS A 293 -13.19 -17.82 32.26
CA HIS A 293 -11.89 -17.35 32.72
C HIS A 293 -12.01 -15.94 33.34
N GLU A 294 -11.28 -15.68 34.44
CA GLU A 294 -11.30 -14.39 35.13
C GLU A 294 -10.87 -13.23 34.24
N ARG A 295 -9.88 -13.47 33.36
CA ARG A 295 -9.38 -12.46 32.43
C ARG A 295 -9.93 -12.72 31.04
N ARG A 296 -10.42 -11.66 30.40
CA ARG A 296 -10.89 -11.61 29.01
C ARG A 296 -9.95 -10.86 28.10
N SER A 297 -8.95 -10.17 28.65
CA SER A 297 -7.91 -9.43 27.94
C SER A 297 -6.56 -9.79 28.48
N PHE A 298 -5.61 -10.04 27.60
CA PHE A 298 -4.23 -10.43 27.88
C PHE A 298 -3.31 -9.46 27.15
N ALA A 299 -2.32 -8.92 27.84
CA ALA A 299 -1.51 -7.83 27.33
C ALA A 299 -0.54 -8.23 26.19
N ASP A 300 -0.08 -9.48 26.22
CA ASP A 300 0.95 -9.99 25.31
C ASP A 300 0.96 -11.52 25.24
N ASP A 301 1.84 -12.08 24.42
CA ASP A 301 2.07 -13.52 24.30
C ASP A 301 2.45 -14.19 25.64
N ALA A 302 3.20 -13.49 26.49
CA ALA A 302 3.65 -14.02 27.76
C ALA A 302 2.48 -14.21 28.76
N THR A 303 1.47 -13.37 28.66
CA THR A 303 0.23 -13.46 29.45
C THR A 303 -0.83 -14.36 28.78
N TRP A 304 -0.70 -14.62 27.48
CA TRP A 304 -1.58 -15.48 26.69
C TRP A 304 -1.17 -16.95 26.83
N HIS A 305 -1.26 -17.52 28.05
CA HIS A 305 -0.89 -18.90 28.30
C HIS A 305 -2.07 -19.86 28.06
N LEU A 306 -2.16 -20.42 26.86
CA LEU A 306 -3.14 -21.44 26.50
C LEU A 306 -2.87 -22.82 27.10
N ASP A 307 -1.70 -23.01 27.69
CA ASP A 307 -1.30 -24.32 28.25
C ASP A 307 -2.19 -24.74 29.44
N SER A 308 -2.76 -23.77 30.17
CA SER A 308 -3.71 -24.00 31.26
C SER A 308 -5.05 -24.60 30.81
N PHE A 309 -5.40 -24.51 29.51
CA PHE A 309 -6.66 -25.03 28.97
C PHE A 309 -6.57 -26.45 28.41
N GLY A 310 -5.40 -27.08 28.39
CA GLY A 310 -5.21 -28.44 27.90
C GLY A 310 -5.57 -28.68 26.45
N LEU A 311 -5.51 -27.62 25.60
CA LEU A 311 -5.99 -27.63 24.22
C LEU A 311 -4.99 -28.32 23.28
N GLY A 312 -5.46 -29.18 22.39
CA GLY A 312 -4.67 -29.71 21.28
C GLY A 312 -4.26 -28.61 20.29
N ALA A 313 -3.18 -28.83 19.53
CA ALA A 313 -2.52 -27.82 18.67
C ALA A 313 -3.50 -27.10 17.71
N GLY A 314 -4.40 -27.84 17.05
CA GLY A 314 -5.38 -27.25 16.13
C GLY A 314 -6.44 -26.38 16.82
N CYS A 315 -6.86 -26.75 18.02
CA CYS A 315 -7.80 -25.96 18.82
C CYS A 315 -7.10 -24.70 19.36
N ARG A 316 -5.89 -24.84 19.87
CA ARG A 316 -5.05 -23.73 20.34
C ARG A 316 -4.88 -22.65 19.28
N ARG A 317 -4.55 -23.06 18.05
CA ARG A 317 -4.45 -22.12 16.92
C ARG A 317 -5.75 -21.32 16.69
N ARG A 318 -6.91 -22.00 16.65
CA ARG A 318 -8.22 -21.34 16.43
C ARG A 318 -8.56 -20.38 17.58
N VAL A 319 -8.26 -20.74 18.80
CA VAL A 319 -8.48 -19.88 19.98
C VAL A 319 -7.56 -18.65 19.93
N THR A 320 -6.33 -18.80 19.50
CA THR A 320 -5.41 -17.66 19.29
C THR A 320 -5.89 -16.75 18.17
N GLU A 321 -6.30 -17.31 17.02
CA GLU A 321 -6.89 -16.53 15.92
C GLU A 321 -8.11 -15.74 16.39
N ALA A 322 -9.02 -16.37 17.14
CA ALA A 322 -10.19 -15.75 17.71
C ALA A 322 -9.85 -14.56 18.63
N ALA A 323 -8.88 -14.74 19.51
CA ALA A 323 -8.48 -13.70 20.47
C ALA A 323 -7.77 -12.53 19.78
N MET A 324 -7.01 -12.77 18.71
CA MET A 324 -6.44 -11.73 17.86
C MET A 324 -7.54 -10.95 17.13
N ILE A 325 -8.54 -11.61 16.58
CA ILE A 325 -9.73 -10.98 15.98
C ILE A 325 -10.45 -10.13 17.03
N GLY A 326 -10.61 -10.65 18.23
CA GLY A 326 -11.18 -9.92 19.35
C GLY A 326 -10.44 -8.63 19.67
N SER A 327 -9.09 -8.65 19.65
CA SER A 327 -8.24 -7.46 19.83
C SER A 327 -8.45 -6.45 18.70
N ILE A 328 -8.44 -6.89 17.44
CA ILE A 328 -8.64 -6.03 16.26
C ILE A 328 -9.98 -5.29 16.35
N ILE A 329 -11.06 -6.02 16.63
CA ILE A 329 -12.43 -5.46 16.73
C ILE A 329 -12.59 -4.55 17.97
N ALA A 330 -11.98 -4.91 19.11
CA ALA A 330 -12.03 -4.08 20.33
C ALA A 330 -11.43 -2.69 20.12
N ARG A 331 -10.54 -2.53 19.14
CA ARG A 331 -9.92 -1.27 18.75
C ARG A 331 -10.69 -0.52 17.65
N GLY A 332 -11.88 -0.98 17.30
CA GLY A 332 -12.72 -0.37 16.25
C GLY A 332 -12.16 -0.54 14.84
N ARG A 333 -11.27 -1.52 14.64
CA ARG A 333 -10.70 -1.81 13.32
C ARG A 333 -11.49 -2.92 12.65
N LEU A 334 -11.61 -2.86 11.33
CA LEU A 334 -12.28 -3.88 10.50
C LEU A 334 -13.74 -4.16 10.86
N THR A 335 -14.41 -3.30 11.61
CA THR A 335 -15.83 -3.47 11.96
C THR A 335 -16.72 -3.47 10.71
N ASP A 336 -16.42 -2.58 9.74
CA ASP A 336 -17.17 -2.42 8.48
C ASP A 336 -16.25 -2.47 7.25
N THR A 337 -14.99 -2.88 7.43
CA THR A 337 -13.99 -2.87 6.36
C THR A 337 -14.05 -4.17 5.55
N VAL A 338 -14.20 -4.06 4.24
CA VAL A 338 -14.15 -5.20 3.32
C VAL A 338 -12.71 -5.54 3.00
N ILE A 339 -12.30 -6.80 3.22
CA ILE A 339 -10.99 -7.31 2.80
C ILE A 339 -11.15 -7.92 1.42
N VAL A 340 -10.36 -7.45 0.46
CA VAL A 340 -10.28 -7.95 -0.92
C VAL A 340 -8.93 -8.64 -1.10
N SER A 341 -8.96 -9.93 -1.38
CA SER A 341 -7.75 -10.73 -1.64
C SER A 341 -7.95 -11.64 -2.85
N ASP A 342 -6.85 -12.19 -3.38
CA ASP A 342 -6.93 -13.40 -4.18
C ASP A 342 -7.50 -14.53 -3.30
N ASP A 343 -8.13 -15.55 -3.89
CA ASP A 343 -8.87 -16.64 -3.20
C ASP A 343 -8.04 -17.46 -2.17
N SER A 344 -7.04 -16.88 -1.57
CA SER A 344 -6.23 -17.50 -0.54
C SER A 344 -7.03 -17.65 0.76
N SER A 345 -7.15 -18.88 1.26
CA SER A 345 -7.82 -19.19 2.54
C SER A 345 -7.23 -18.44 3.75
N THR A 346 -6.04 -17.87 3.60
CA THR A 346 -5.34 -17.07 4.62
C THR A 346 -6.09 -15.77 4.93
N PHE A 347 -6.71 -15.16 3.91
CA PHE A 347 -7.41 -13.87 4.00
C PHE A 347 -8.93 -14.02 4.06
N SER A 348 -9.46 -15.24 4.04
CA SER A 348 -10.91 -15.48 4.06
C SER A 348 -11.56 -14.78 5.25
N SER A 349 -12.70 -14.18 4.97
CA SER A 349 -13.48 -13.23 5.78
C SER A 349 -13.44 -13.49 7.28
N THR A 350 -12.97 -12.49 8.03
CA THR A 350 -13.30 -12.34 9.44
C THR A 350 -14.77 -11.95 9.53
N PRO A 351 -15.62 -12.61 10.32
CA PRO A 351 -17.01 -12.20 10.45
C PRO A 351 -17.06 -10.80 11.05
N CYS A 352 -17.50 -9.83 10.25
CA CYS A 352 -17.91 -8.55 10.78
C CYS A 352 -19.14 -8.80 11.66
N ALA A 353 -19.19 -8.21 12.85
CA ALA A 353 -20.35 -8.22 13.72
C ALA A 353 -21.48 -7.39 13.05
N GLY A 354 -22.27 -8.06 12.23
CA GLY A 354 -23.35 -7.46 11.46
C GLY A 354 -23.46 -8.19 10.12
N SER A 355 -24.51 -9.00 9.97
CA SER A 355 -24.78 -9.85 8.83
C SER A 355 -24.45 -9.18 7.47
N MET A 356 -23.35 -9.61 6.85
CA MET A 356 -23.08 -9.37 5.45
C MET A 356 -23.20 -10.67 4.66
N PRO A 357 -23.81 -10.64 3.47
CA PRO A 357 -23.89 -11.82 2.62
C PRO A 357 -22.51 -12.26 2.17
N SER A 358 -22.25 -13.55 2.36
CA SER A 358 -21.10 -14.28 1.85
C SER A 358 -20.99 -14.10 0.32
N GLY A 359 -19.82 -13.71 -0.14
CA GLY A 359 -19.38 -13.99 -1.48
C GLY A 359 -19.39 -12.81 -2.46
N ILE A 360 -18.26 -12.13 -2.56
CA ILE A 360 -17.78 -11.63 -3.85
C ILE A 360 -16.37 -12.17 -3.99
N SER A 361 -16.22 -13.36 -4.56
CA SER A 361 -14.98 -13.83 -5.16
C SER A 361 -14.77 -13.00 -6.43
N ALA A 362 -13.70 -12.25 -6.51
CA ALA A 362 -13.27 -11.65 -7.75
C ALA A 362 -12.77 -12.78 -8.66
N GLY A 363 -13.61 -13.19 -9.62
CA GLY A 363 -13.21 -14.15 -10.64
C GLY A 363 -11.96 -13.66 -11.36
N SER A 364 -10.93 -14.47 -11.34
CA SER A 364 -9.76 -14.39 -12.18
C SER A 364 -10.21 -14.49 -13.64
N SER A 365 -10.04 -13.42 -14.42
CA SER A 365 -10.02 -13.52 -15.88
C SER A 365 -8.56 -13.42 -16.33
N ALA A 366 -8.13 -14.52 -16.95
CA ALA A 366 -6.87 -14.62 -17.66
C ALA A 366 -6.72 -13.57 -18.78
#